data_d2c887db86e049e18a3c2272451e0c87
#
_entry.id   d2c887db86e049e18a3c2272451e0c87
#
_cell.length_a   1.000
_cell.length_b   1.000
_cell.length_c   1.000
_cell.angle_alpha   90.00
_cell.angle_beta   90.00
_cell.angle_gamma   90.00
#
_symmetry.space_group_name_H-M   'P 1'
#
loop_
_entity.id
_entity.type
_entity.pdbx_description
1 polymer ?
#
loop_
_entity_poly.entity_id
_entity_poly.type
_entity_poly.pdbx_seq_one_letter_code
_entity_poly.pdbx_strand_id
1 'polypeptide(L)'
;DCWAINDFHLHHHVTGIAEESAAMAVNNGCDLNCGNAFLHLPKAYEMGLVSEEAITEAVERLMEIRIRLGMMEDYPSPYADISYEKVECPEHVKLSVEASRRSLTLLKNEEDFLPLEKEKICTIAVIGPNANSRDALVGNYVGTSSQYITPLEGIQQYVGEEIRVLYAQGCGLYKDKVEGLGERKDRMQEAVIAVEHADVAVMCLGLDATIEGE
;
A
#
# COMPACT_ATOMS: atom_id res chain seq x y z
N ASP A 1 10.63 -10.26 -5.75
CA ASP A 1 9.57 -9.82 -6.65
C ASP A 1 8.98 -11.01 -7.40
N CYS A 2 7.64 -11.07 -7.50
CA CYS A 2 6.97 -12.16 -8.21
C CYS A 2 7.27 -12.09 -9.72
N TRP A 3 7.53 -13.25 -10.32
CA TRP A 3 7.85 -13.41 -11.74
C TRP A 3 9.20 -12.84 -12.19
N ALA A 4 9.94 -12.10 -11.38
CA ALA A 4 11.19 -11.44 -11.76
C ALA A 4 12.24 -12.37 -12.39
N ILE A 5 12.30 -13.65 -11.97
CA ILE A 5 13.22 -14.62 -12.59
C ILE A 5 12.81 -14.96 -14.03
N ASN A 6 11.51 -14.93 -14.33
CA ASN A 6 11.04 -15.14 -15.70
C ASN A 6 11.46 -14.00 -16.63
N ASP A 7 11.62 -12.79 -16.10
CA ASP A 7 12.04 -11.64 -16.88
C ASP A 7 13.47 -11.79 -17.44
N PHE A 8 14.31 -12.61 -16.84
CA PHE A 8 15.66 -12.87 -17.34
C PHE A 8 15.66 -13.34 -18.79
N HIS A 9 14.73 -14.23 -19.17
CA HIS A 9 14.62 -14.72 -20.54
C HIS A 9 13.49 -14.03 -21.34
N LEU A 10 12.38 -13.62 -20.69
CA LEU A 10 11.23 -13.07 -21.40
C LEU A 10 11.41 -11.61 -21.82
N HIS A 11 12.01 -10.78 -20.96
CA HIS A 11 12.05 -9.34 -21.15
C HIS A 11 13.48 -8.78 -21.24
N HIS A 12 14.37 -9.21 -20.35
CA HIS A 12 15.75 -8.69 -20.32
C HIS A 12 16.70 -9.44 -21.24
N HIS A 13 16.33 -10.65 -21.70
CA HIS A 13 17.14 -11.50 -22.58
C HIS A 13 18.57 -11.72 -22.08
N VAL A 14 18.74 -11.81 -20.74
CA VAL A 14 20.00 -12.13 -20.08
C VAL A 14 20.33 -13.63 -20.24
N THR A 15 19.27 -14.44 -20.29
CA THR A 15 19.30 -15.87 -20.57
C THR A 15 18.42 -16.17 -21.77
N GLY A 16 18.62 -17.34 -22.39
CA GLY A 16 17.87 -17.73 -23.59
C GLY A 16 16.59 -18.51 -23.28
N ILE A 17 16.57 -19.26 -22.18
CA ILE A 17 15.50 -20.18 -21.82
C ILE A 17 15.22 -20.15 -20.32
N ALA A 18 14.08 -20.67 -19.92
CA ALA A 18 13.63 -20.67 -18.52
C ALA A 18 14.55 -21.47 -17.59
N GLU A 19 15.10 -22.58 -18.07
CA GLU A 19 16.05 -23.42 -17.34
C GLU A 19 17.33 -22.66 -16.98
N GLU A 20 17.85 -21.85 -17.89
CA GLU A 20 19.02 -21.00 -17.64
C GLU A 20 18.69 -19.93 -16.62
N SER A 21 17.50 -19.34 -16.68
CA SER A 21 17.04 -18.33 -15.70
C SER A 21 16.94 -18.92 -14.31
N ALA A 22 16.33 -20.09 -14.18
CA ALA A 22 16.18 -20.79 -12.91
C ALA A 22 17.55 -21.15 -12.31
N ALA A 23 18.45 -21.71 -13.13
CA ALA A 23 19.80 -22.06 -12.71
C ALA A 23 20.62 -20.82 -12.30
N MET A 24 20.55 -19.75 -13.09
CA MET A 24 21.23 -18.49 -12.77
C MET A 24 20.78 -17.93 -11.43
N ALA A 25 19.47 -17.95 -11.15
CA ALA A 25 18.94 -17.48 -9.89
C ALA A 25 19.47 -18.28 -8.69
N VAL A 26 19.39 -19.62 -8.74
CA VAL A 26 19.88 -20.48 -7.64
C VAL A 26 21.39 -20.35 -7.47
N ASN A 27 22.17 -20.41 -8.54
CA ASN A 27 23.63 -20.29 -8.49
C ASN A 27 24.11 -18.94 -7.94
N ASN A 28 23.26 -17.91 -7.97
CA ASN A 28 23.53 -16.60 -7.39
C ASN A 28 22.81 -16.35 -6.04
N GLY A 29 22.32 -17.41 -5.40
CA GLY A 29 21.80 -17.37 -4.02
C GLY A 29 20.34 -16.95 -3.90
N CYS A 30 19.54 -17.07 -4.93
CA CYS A 30 18.09 -16.92 -4.84
C CYS A 30 17.45 -18.24 -4.41
N ASP A 31 17.04 -18.33 -3.16
CA ASP A 31 16.53 -19.56 -2.55
C ASP A 31 15.03 -19.75 -2.72
N LEU A 32 14.28 -18.67 -2.94
CA LEU A 32 12.83 -18.68 -3.06
C LEU A 32 12.37 -17.97 -4.32
N ASN A 33 11.47 -18.59 -5.06
CA ASN A 33 10.83 -18.01 -6.22
C ASN A 33 9.35 -17.72 -5.96
N CYS A 34 8.92 -16.49 -6.21
CA CYS A 34 7.51 -16.14 -6.34
C CYS A 34 7.16 -16.15 -7.83
N GLY A 35 6.48 -17.21 -8.26
CA GLY A 35 6.18 -17.51 -9.66
C GLY A 35 6.45 -18.98 -9.98
N ASN A 36 6.73 -19.30 -11.23
CA ASN A 36 6.89 -20.67 -11.71
C ASN A 36 8.30 -21.01 -12.25
N ALA A 37 9.26 -20.07 -12.17
CA ALA A 37 10.59 -20.29 -12.75
C ALA A 37 11.29 -21.54 -12.19
N PHE A 38 11.16 -21.83 -10.89
CA PHE A 38 11.82 -22.99 -10.27
C PHE A 38 11.18 -24.34 -10.62
N LEU A 39 10.04 -24.36 -11.32
CA LEU A 39 9.54 -25.58 -11.94
C LEU A 39 10.49 -26.12 -13.05
N HIS A 40 11.37 -25.26 -13.56
CA HIS A 40 12.37 -25.61 -14.57
C HIS A 40 13.70 -26.13 -13.98
N LEU A 41 13.88 -26.10 -12.64
CA LEU A 41 15.11 -26.60 -11.99
C LEU A 41 15.42 -28.07 -12.27
N PRO A 42 14.44 -29.03 -12.28
CA PRO A 42 14.74 -30.41 -12.62
C PRO A 42 15.37 -30.53 -13.98
N LYS A 43 14.88 -29.81 -14.99
CA LYS A 43 15.43 -29.80 -16.32
C LYS A 43 16.77 -29.09 -16.39
N ALA A 44 16.93 -27.99 -15.68
CA ALA A 44 18.21 -27.29 -15.55
C ALA A 44 19.31 -28.21 -14.97
N TYR A 45 18.96 -29.03 -13.97
CA TYR A 45 19.86 -30.03 -13.40
C TYR A 45 20.26 -31.11 -14.42
N GLU A 46 19.29 -31.68 -15.15
CA GLU A 46 19.58 -32.65 -16.25
C GLU A 46 20.50 -32.06 -17.31
N MET A 47 20.41 -30.75 -17.57
CA MET A 47 21.26 -30.03 -18.52
C MET A 47 22.64 -29.66 -17.94
N GLY A 48 22.89 -29.90 -16.65
CA GLY A 48 24.14 -29.56 -15.96
C GLY A 48 24.31 -28.06 -15.68
N LEU A 49 23.23 -27.29 -15.70
CA LEU A 49 23.24 -25.82 -15.45
C LEU A 49 23.25 -25.44 -13.97
N VAL A 50 22.80 -26.34 -13.12
CA VAL A 50 22.77 -26.19 -11.67
C VAL A 50 23.17 -27.53 -11.04
N SER A 51 23.89 -27.49 -9.92
CA SER A 51 24.29 -28.68 -9.19
C SER A 51 23.28 -29.03 -8.07
N GLU A 52 23.33 -30.30 -7.63
CA GLU A 52 22.55 -30.76 -6.49
C GLU A 52 22.97 -30.02 -5.21
N GLU A 53 24.26 -29.74 -5.05
CA GLU A 53 24.80 -29.00 -3.92
C GLU A 53 24.20 -27.59 -3.84
N ALA A 54 24.12 -26.85 -4.96
CA ALA A 54 23.56 -25.51 -5.00
C ALA A 54 22.07 -25.51 -4.63
N ILE A 55 21.31 -26.52 -5.10
CA ILE A 55 19.90 -26.69 -4.72
C ILE A 55 19.78 -27.01 -3.22
N THR A 56 20.64 -27.89 -2.71
CA THR A 56 20.66 -28.30 -1.30
C THR A 56 20.94 -27.10 -0.40
N GLU A 57 21.96 -26.30 -0.71
CA GLU A 57 22.27 -25.07 0.04
C GLU A 57 21.10 -24.09 0.06
N ALA A 58 20.40 -23.92 -1.06
CA ALA A 58 19.20 -23.07 -1.12
C ALA A 58 18.08 -23.60 -0.21
N VAL A 59 17.84 -24.91 -0.20
CA VAL A 59 16.87 -25.58 0.69
C VAL A 59 17.28 -25.44 2.14
N GLU A 60 18.56 -25.62 2.48
CA GLU A 60 19.06 -25.49 3.86
C GLU A 60 18.79 -24.08 4.39
N ARG A 61 19.08 -23.02 3.62
CA ARG A 61 18.78 -21.65 4.01
C ARG A 61 17.29 -21.39 4.24
N LEU A 62 16.43 -21.93 3.37
CA LEU A 62 14.98 -21.86 3.53
C LEU A 62 14.50 -22.59 4.79
N MET A 63 15.03 -23.79 5.05
CA MET A 63 14.65 -24.57 6.23
C MET A 63 15.13 -23.93 7.51
N GLU A 64 16.33 -23.34 7.52
CA GLU A 64 16.83 -22.60 8.68
C GLU A 64 15.88 -21.45 9.07
N ILE A 65 15.40 -20.66 8.09
CA ILE A 65 14.43 -19.58 8.36
C ILE A 65 13.13 -20.13 8.90
N ARG A 66 12.62 -21.22 8.34
CA ARG A 66 11.38 -21.88 8.83
C ARG A 66 11.51 -22.37 10.26
N ILE A 67 12.66 -22.97 10.60
CA ILE A 67 12.96 -23.42 11.97
C ILE A 67 13.00 -22.21 12.91
N ARG A 68 13.71 -21.15 12.55
CA ARG A 68 13.79 -19.92 13.36
C ARG A 68 12.43 -19.25 13.60
N LEU A 69 11.50 -19.37 12.63
CA LEU A 69 10.13 -18.88 12.77
C LEU A 69 9.22 -19.82 13.59
N GLY A 70 9.72 -20.98 14.00
CA GLY A 70 8.92 -21.95 14.73
C GLY A 70 7.86 -22.66 13.88
N MET A 71 8.12 -22.82 12.58
CA MET A 71 7.21 -23.52 11.66
C MET A 71 7.37 -25.03 11.68
N MET A 72 8.24 -25.57 12.54
CA MET A 72 8.47 -26.99 12.74
C MET A 72 8.06 -27.38 14.17
N GLU A 73 7.39 -28.52 14.35
CA GLU A 73 6.82 -28.94 15.65
C GLU A 73 7.86 -29.01 16.78
N ASP A 74 9.08 -29.46 16.48
CA ASP A 74 10.16 -29.61 17.46
C ASP A 74 10.85 -28.29 17.84
N TYR A 75 10.54 -27.20 17.17
CA TYR A 75 11.18 -25.89 17.33
C TYR A 75 10.13 -24.82 17.58
N PRO A 76 9.80 -24.53 18.85
CA PRO A 76 8.78 -23.53 19.16
C PRO A 76 9.21 -22.15 18.69
N SER A 77 8.24 -21.40 18.18
CA SER A 77 8.49 -20.02 17.75
C SER A 77 8.97 -19.16 18.92
N PRO A 78 10.02 -18.36 18.77
CA PRO A 78 10.41 -17.36 19.78
C PRO A 78 9.35 -16.27 19.98
N TYR A 79 8.35 -16.22 19.09
CA TYR A 79 7.25 -15.26 19.12
C TYR A 79 5.92 -15.87 19.61
N ALA A 80 5.95 -17.11 20.13
CA ALA A 80 4.74 -17.83 20.55
C ALA A 80 3.93 -17.11 21.64
N ASP A 81 4.61 -16.30 22.47
CA ASP A 81 3.97 -15.54 23.55
C ASP A 81 3.33 -14.22 23.06
N ILE A 82 3.50 -13.85 21.79
CA ILE A 82 2.86 -12.66 21.25
C ILE A 82 1.42 -13.01 20.89
N SER A 83 0.49 -12.59 21.75
CA SER A 83 -0.94 -12.86 21.57
C SER A 83 -1.55 -12.00 20.47
N TYR A 84 -2.68 -12.45 19.93
CA TYR A 84 -3.45 -11.70 18.92
C TYR A 84 -3.92 -10.33 19.43
N GLU A 85 -4.05 -10.14 20.74
CA GLU A 85 -4.41 -8.85 21.36
C GLU A 85 -3.39 -7.73 21.12
N LYS A 86 -2.19 -8.09 20.63
CA LYS A 86 -1.20 -7.08 20.19
C LYS A 86 -1.54 -6.46 18.85
N VAL A 87 -2.40 -7.10 18.05
CA VAL A 87 -2.88 -6.51 16.79
C VAL A 87 -3.76 -5.31 17.11
N GLU A 88 -3.45 -4.16 16.53
CA GLU A 88 -4.17 -2.89 16.77
C GLU A 88 -4.27 -2.48 18.26
N CYS A 89 -3.32 -2.90 19.10
CA CYS A 89 -3.28 -2.42 20.48
C CYS A 89 -3.07 -0.90 20.52
N PRO A 90 -3.47 -0.22 21.63
CA PRO A 90 -3.39 1.24 21.72
C PRO A 90 -2.02 1.82 21.41
N GLU A 91 -0.95 1.11 21.76
CA GLU A 91 0.42 1.51 21.48
C GLU A 91 0.71 1.50 19.97
N HIS A 92 0.24 0.49 19.23
CA HIS A 92 0.40 0.39 17.78
C HIS A 92 -0.43 1.47 17.06
N VAL A 93 -1.66 1.72 17.50
CA VAL A 93 -2.50 2.81 16.96
C VAL A 93 -1.81 4.15 17.16
N LYS A 94 -1.27 4.42 18.36
CA LYS A 94 -0.52 5.65 18.64
C LYS A 94 0.71 5.78 17.74
N LEU A 95 1.44 4.70 17.54
CA LEU A 95 2.61 4.69 16.66
C LEU A 95 2.23 4.96 15.20
N SER A 96 1.13 4.37 14.72
CA SER A 96 0.59 4.63 13.38
C SER A 96 0.24 6.10 13.17
N VAL A 97 -0.43 6.73 14.13
CA VAL A 97 -0.76 8.17 14.09
C VAL A 97 0.51 9.02 14.07
N GLU A 98 1.52 8.68 14.87
CA GLU A 98 2.79 9.42 14.90
C GLU A 98 3.56 9.23 13.58
N ALA A 99 3.58 8.04 13.02
CA ALA A 99 4.19 7.78 11.71
C ALA A 99 3.50 8.59 10.60
N SER A 100 2.15 8.64 10.62
CA SER A 100 1.37 9.46 9.68
C SER A 100 1.70 10.95 9.81
N ARG A 101 1.80 11.48 11.02
CA ARG A 101 2.20 12.88 11.25
C ARG A 101 3.59 13.19 10.68
N ARG A 102 4.54 12.29 10.86
CA ARG A 102 5.93 12.46 10.37
C ARG A 102 6.07 12.28 8.87
N SER A 103 5.13 11.57 8.23
CA SER A 103 5.13 11.39 6.78
C SER A 103 4.57 12.59 6.02
N LEU A 104 3.81 13.47 6.68
CA LEU A 104 3.29 14.68 6.06
C LEU A 104 4.42 15.66 5.73
N THR A 105 4.50 16.06 4.46
CA THR A 105 5.50 17.01 3.98
C THR A 105 4.82 18.32 3.55
N LEU A 106 5.19 19.42 4.21
CA LEU A 106 4.74 20.75 3.83
C LEU A 106 5.52 21.22 2.60
N LEU A 107 4.90 21.23 1.43
CA LEU A 107 5.52 21.64 0.18
C LEU A 107 5.44 23.15 -0.05
N LYS A 108 4.42 23.80 0.49
CA LYS A 108 4.17 25.23 0.27
C LYS A 108 3.33 25.79 1.43
N ASN A 109 3.70 26.97 1.94
CA ASN A 109 2.93 27.73 2.93
C ASN A 109 3.18 29.22 2.68
N GLU A 110 2.42 29.83 1.78
CA GLU A 110 2.52 31.25 1.47
C GLU A 110 1.77 32.06 2.51
N GLU A 111 2.33 33.20 2.88
CA GLU A 111 1.76 34.16 3.84
C GLU A 111 1.40 33.54 5.20
N ASP A 112 2.11 32.47 5.59
CA ASP A 112 1.84 31.73 6.84
C ASP A 112 0.38 31.28 6.97
N PHE A 113 -0.24 30.87 5.86
CA PHE A 113 -1.64 30.41 5.82
C PHE A 113 -1.91 29.22 6.74
N LEU A 114 -0.94 28.34 6.91
CA LEU A 114 -0.97 27.23 7.84
C LEU A 114 -0.10 27.52 9.08
N PRO A 115 -0.49 27.10 10.28
CA PRO A 115 -1.70 26.33 10.60
C PRO A 115 -2.98 27.17 10.52
N LEU A 116 -4.10 26.51 10.20
CA LEU A 116 -5.42 27.17 10.20
C LEU A 116 -5.82 27.54 11.63
N GLU A 117 -6.30 28.77 11.80
CA GLU A 117 -6.84 29.24 13.08
C GLU A 117 -8.32 28.87 13.19
N LYS A 118 -8.63 27.87 14.04
CA LYS A 118 -9.98 27.31 14.18
C LYS A 118 -11.02 28.39 14.47
N GLU A 119 -10.66 29.37 15.26
CA GLU A 119 -11.53 30.49 15.72
C GLU A 119 -11.93 31.44 14.60
N LYS A 120 -11.21 31.40 13.48
CA LYS A 120 -11.48 32.25 12.30
C LYS A 120 -12.27 31.55 11.20
N ILE A 121 -12.59 30.27 11.39
CA ILE A 121 -13.22 29.42 10.37
C ILE A 121 -14.62 29.03 10.85
N CYS A 122 -15.62 29.29 10.02
CA CYS A 122 -17.00 28.85 10.26
C CYS A 122 -17.38 27.65 9.38
N THR A 123 -16.78 27.56 8.19
CA THR A 123 -17.12 26.49 7.23
C THR A 123 -15.86 26.01 6.51
N ILE A 124 -15.69 24.70 6.44
CA ILE A 124 -14.62 24.02 5.67
C ILE A 124 -15.27 23.21 4.56
N ALA A 125 -14.77 23.35 3.33
CA ALA A 125 -15.10 22.47 2.23
C ALA A 125 -14.03 21.39 2.10
N VAL A 126 -14.39 20.10 2.21
CA VAL A 126 -13.51 18.95 2.01
C VAL A 126 -13.84 18.35 0.66
N ILE A 127 -12.91 18.45 -0.30
CA ILE A 127 -13.16 18.17 -1.71
C ILE A 127 -12.18 17.12 -2.20
N GLY A 128 -12.65 16.24 -3.04
CA GLY A 128 -11.79 15.32 -3.78
C GLY A 128 -12.20 13.86 -3.68
N PRO A 129 -11.74 13.03 -4.61
CA PRO A 129 -12.07 11.61 -4.66
C PRO A 129 -11.54 10.83 -3.45
N ASN A 130 -10.44 11.29 -2.85
CA ASN A 130 -9.84 10.65 -1.68
C ASN A 130 -10.35 11.20 -0.34
N ALA A 131 -11.20 12.24 -0.37
CA ALA A 131 -11.69 12.87 0.87
C ALA A 131 -12.48 11.90 1.75
N ASN A 132 -13.30 11.03 1.14
CA ASN A 132 -14.13 10.04 1.84
C ASN A 132 -13.97 8.64 1.23
N SER A 133 -12.76 8.27 0.87
CA SER A 133 -12.45 6.95 0.31
C SER A 133 -11.69 6.10 1.33
N ARG A 134 -12.22 4.93 1.65
CA ARG A 134 -11.50 3.93 2.45
C ARG A 134 -10.41 3.24 1.65
N ASP A 135 -10.61 3.07 0.36
CA ASP A 135 -9.61 2.48 -0.54
C ASP A 135 -8.33 3.32 -0.59
N ALA A 136 -8.45 4.65 -0.46
CA ALA A 136 -7.31 5.56 -0.39
C ALA A 136 -6.49 5.46 0.91
N LEU A 137 -7.03 4.81 1.96
CA LEU A 137 -6.33 4.61 3.25
C LEU A 137 -5.49 3.33 3.28
N VAL A 138 -5.63 2.48 2.28
CA VAL A 138 -4.96 1.18 2.21
C VAL A 138 -4.10 1.12 0.96
N GLY A 139 -3.02 0.34 1.03
CA GLY A 139 -2.16 0.06 -0.12
C GLY A 139 -2.34 -1.36 -0.60
N ASN A 140 -1.32 -1.87 -1.29
CA ASN A 140 -1.21 -3.28 -1.60
C ASN A 140 -0.85 -4.08 -0.33
N TYR A 141 -1.18 -5.37 -0.31
CA TYR A 141 -0.91 -6.29 0.81
C TYR A 141 -1.52 -5.83 2.14
N VAL A 142 -2.67 -5.20 2.06
CA VAL A 142 -3.40 -4.67 3.21
C VAL A 142 -4.13 -5.77 3.99
N GLY A 143 -4.09 -5.66 5.32
CA GLY A 143 -4.99 -6.39 6.21
C GLY A 143 -6.30 -5.65 6.41
N THR A 144 -7.19 -6.22 7.22
CA THR A 144 -8.45 -5.58 7.62
C THR A 144 -8.25 -4.84 8.93
N SER A 145 -8.40 -3.52 8.92
CA SER A 145 -8.37 -2.70 10.13
C SER A 145 -9.74 -2.71 10.82
N SER A 146 -9.76 -2.57 12.15
CA SER A 146 -10.98 -2.41 12.92
C SER A 146 -11.61 -1.02 12.70
N GLN A 147 -10.80 -0.02 12.33
CA GLN A 147 -11.23 1.36 12.09
C GLN A 147 -10.58 1.93 10.84
N TYR A 148 -11.41 2.65 10.08
CA TYR A 148 -10.96 3.46 8.95
C TYR A 148 -11.45 4.88 9.19
N ILE A 149 -10.54 5.84 9.27
CA ILE A 149 -10.87 7.26 9.44
C ILE A 149 -10.41 7.98 8.19
N THR A 150 -11.36 8.39 7.37
CA THR A 150 -11.07 9.18 6.16
C THR A 150 -10.68 10.61 6.51
N PRO A 151 -10.02 11.36 5.62
CA PRO A 151 -9.76 12.80 5.82
C PRO A 151 -11.01 13.57 6.19
N LEU A 152 -12.15 13.28 5.54
CA LEU A 152 -13.44 13.90 5.87
C LEU A 152 -13.87 13.59 7.29
N GLU A 153 -13.89 12.32 7.69
CA GLU A 153 -14.28 11.88 9.03
C GLU A 153 -13.34 12.46 10.11
N GLY A 154 -12.02 12.46 9.84
CA GLY A 154 -11.04 13.03 10.75
C GLY A 154 -11.22 14.54 10.96
N ILE A 155 -11.49 15.30 9.90
CA ILE A 155 -11.78 16.73 9.99
C ILE A 155 -13.09 16.95 10.78
N GLN A 156 -14.17 16.23 10.46
CA GLN A 156 -15.44 16.32 11.16
C GLN A 156 -15.30 16.05 12.66
N GLN A 157 -14.56 14.99 13.02
CA GLN A 157 -14.31 14.65 14.43
C GLN A 157 -13.50 15.74 15.14
N TYR A 158 -12.49 16.31 14.47
CA TYR A 158 -11.63 17.33 15.04
C TYR A 158 -12.35 18.66 15.26
N VAL A 159 -13.18 19.11 14.33
CA VAL A 159 -13.87 20.40 14.42
C VAL A 159 -15.18 20.31 15.22
N GLY A 160 -15.77 19.12 15.34
CA GLY A 160 -17.01 18.88 16.06
C GLY A 160 -18.18 19.67 15.46
N GLU A 161 -19.06 20.20 16.32
CA GLU A 161 -20.25 20.96 15.92
C GLU A 161 -19.97 22.47 15.70
N GLU A 162 -18.76 22.92 16.01
CA GLU A 162 -18.41 24.34 15.97
C GLU A 162 -18.21 24.88 14.57
N ILE A 163 -17.73 24.02 13.66
CA ILE A 163 -17.42 24.37 12.26
C ILE A 163 -18.24 23.49 11.33
N ARG A 164 -18.91 24.10 10.37
CA ARG A 164 -19.63 23.37 9.32
C ARG A 164 -18.62 22.72 8.37
N VAL A 165 -18.83 21.44 8.07
CA VAL A 165 -18.05 20.72 7.06
C VAL A 165 -18.94 20.40 5.87
N LEU A 166 -18.60 20.96 4.72
CA LEU A 166 -19.20 20.65 3.42
C LEU A 166 -18.32 19.63 2.70
N TYR A 167 -18.94 18.66 2.03
CA TYR A 167 -18.22 17.65 1.27
C TYR A 167 -18.73 17.58 -0.15
N ALA A 168 -17.80 17.48 -1.09
CA ALA A 168 -18.09 17.07 -2.47
C ALA A 168 -16.92 16.25 -3.04
N GLN A 169 -17.23 15.17 -3.72
CA GLN A 169 -16.22 14.38 -4.41
C GLN A 169 -15.54 15.17 -5.53
N GLY A 170 -16.28 16.00 -6.24
CA GLY A 170 -15.79 16.89 -7.29
C GLY A 170 -15.48 16.19 -8.60
N CYS A 171 -14.70 15.10 -8.56
CA CYS A 171 -14.33 14.33 -9.76
C CYS A 171 -14.11 12.86 -9.41
N GLY A 172 -14.00 12.01 -10.42
CA GLY A 172 -13.49 10.66 -10.28
C GLY A 172 -11.97 10.64 -10.10
N LEU A 173 -11.44 9.53 -9.65
CA LEU A 173 -10.01 9.36 -9.43
C LEU A 173 -9.22 9.42 -10.76
N TYR A 174 -9.78 8.83 -11.81
CA TYR A 174 -9.23 8.90 -13.17
C TYR A 174 -10.34 8.86 -14.22
N LYS A 175 -9.98 9.18 -15.46
CA LYS A 175 -10.96 9.49 -16.52
C LYS A 175 -11.92 8.34 -16.91
N ASP A 176 -11.49 7.10 -16.76
CA ASP A 176 -12.25 5.95 -17.23
C ASP A 176 -13.12 5.31 -16.14
N LYS A 177 -12.99 5.77 -14.88
CA LYS A 177 -13.78 5.30 -13.74
C LYS A 177 -14.91 6.29 -13.44
N VAL A 178 -15.93 6.26 -14.27
CA VAL A 178 -17.14 7.05 -14.09
C VAL A 178 -18.27 6.11 -13.70
N GLU A 179 -18.98 6.44 -12.62
CA GLU A 179 -20.07 5.60 -12.12
C GLU A 179 -21.30 5.70 -13.03
N GLY A 180 -21.76 4.56 -13.52
CA GLY A 180 -23.03 4.44 -14.25
C GLY A 180 -23.11 5.31 -15.51
N LEU A 181 -24.13 6.16 -15.56
CA LEU A 181 -24.38 7.10 -16.67
C LEU A 181 -23.76 8.50 -16.44
N GLY A 182 -22.95 8.66 -15.36
CA GLY A 182 -22.33 9.93 -15.04
C GLY A 182 -21.23 10.32 -16.03
N GLU A 183 -21.02 11.62 -16.20
CA GLU A 183 -19.89 12.18 -16.92
C GLU A 183 -18.77 12.62 -15.96
N ARG A 184 -17.56 12.69 -16.47
CA ARG A 184 -16.33 12.99 -15.76
C ARG A 184 -16.38 14.27 -14.90
N LYS A 185 -17.17 15.25 -15.31
CA LYS A 185 -17.25 16.57 -14.68
C LYS A 185 -18.57 16.80 -13.94
N ASP A 186 -19.45 15.83 -13.87
CA ASP A 186 -20.80 16.01 -13.33
C ASP A 186 -20.80 16.53 -11.90
N ARG A 187 -19.83 16.10 -11.08
CA ARG A 187 -19.73 16.50 -9.68
C ARG A 187 -18.87 17.75 -9.42
N MET A 188 -18.28 18.35 -10.48
CA MET A 188 -17.47 19.55 -10.32
C MET A 188 -18.31 20.74 -9.84
N GLN A 189 -19.57 20.85 -10.25
CA GLN A 189 -20.45 21.92 -9.81
C GLN A 189 -20.75 21.84 -8.33
N GLU A 190 -20.91 20.64 -7.76
CA GLU A 190 -21.09 20.43 -6.32
C GLU A 190 -19.86 20.93 -5.55
N ALA A 191 -18.65 20.63 -6.06
CA ALA A 191 -17.41 21.10 -5.46
C ALA A 191 -17.29 22.62 -5.50
N VAL A 192 -17.63 23.24 -6.64
CA VAL A 192 -17.60 24.70 -6.78
C VAL A 192 -18.55 25.35 -5.78
N ILE A 193 -19.79 24.86 -5.69
CA ILE A 193 -20.79 25.39 -4.75
C ILE A 193 -20.29 25.21 -3.30
N ALA A 194 -19.72 24.06 -2.96
CA ALA A 194 -19.20 23.82 -1.61
C ALA A 194 -18.08 24.82 -1.25
N VAL A 195 -17.17 25.07 -2.18
CA VAL A 195 -16.04 26.02 -1.99
C VAL A 195 -16.53 27.46 -1.91
N GLU A 196 -17.50 27.87 -2.74
CA GLU A 196 -18.09 29.22 -2.69
C GLU A 196 -18.76 29.55 -1.35
N HIS A 197 -19.15 28.53 -0.58
CA HIS A 197 -19.81 28.68 0.72
C HIS A 197 -18.89 28.30 1.90
N ALA A 198 -17.57 28.23 1.69
CA ALA A 198 -16.61 27.86 2.71
C ALA A 198 -15.52 28.96 2.86
N ASP A 199 -14.97 29.06 4.07
CA ASP A 199 -13.87 29.95 4.39
C ASP A 199 -12.54 29.34 3.90
N VAL A 200 -12.46 28.01 3.86
CA VAL A 200 -11.27 27.25 3.42
C VAL A 200 -11.67 25.96 2.71
N ALA A 201 -10.91 25.59 1.72
CA ALA A 201 -11.05 24.32 1.01
C ALA A 201 -9.87 23.39 1.27
N VAL A 202 -10.15 22.15 1.67
CA VAL A 202 -9.18 21.08 1.83
C VAL A 202 -9.36 20.13 0.65
N MET A 203 -8.37 20.12 -0.26
CA MET A 203 -8.39 19.28 -1.46
C MET A 203 -7.69 17.95 -1.20
N CYS A 204 -8.44 16.85 -1.19
CA CYS A 204 -7.94 15.49 -0.99
C CYS A 204 -7.81 14.77 -2.33
N LEU A 205 -6.67 14.98 -2.98
CA LEU A 205 -6.34 14.45 -4.30
C LEU A 205 -5.18 13.46 -4.19
N GLY A 206 -5.14 12.49 -5.09
CA GLY A 206 -4.06 11.51 -5.12
C GLY A 206 -4.46 10.24 -5.87
N LEU A 207 -3.61 9.24 -5.79
CA LEU A 207 -3.84 7.89 -6.30
C LEU A 207 -4.30 6.98 -5.16
N ASP A 208 -4.89 5.85 -5.51
CA ASP A 208 -5.14 4.72 -4.61
C ASP A 208 -4.61 3.42 -5.24
N ALA A 209 -4.66 2.33 -4.49
CA ALA A 209 -4.16 1.03 -4.93
C ALA A 209 -4.90 0.45 -6.16
N THR A 210 -6.00 1.05 -6.60
CA THR A 210 -6.71 0.62 -7.84
C THR A 210 -6.07 1.18 -9.10
N ILE A 211 -5.20 2.19 -8.97
CA ILE A 211 -4.49 2.83 -10.07
C ILE A 211 -2.99 2.55 -9.97
N GLU A 212 -2.44 2.75 -8.79
CA GLU A 212 -1.05 2.48 -8.46
C GLU A 212 -1.04 1.19 -7.62
N GLY A 213 -1.03 0.06 -8.33
CA GLY A 213 -1.07 -1.28 -7.78
C GLY A 213 0.18 -2.09 -8.12
N GLU A 214 0.42 -3.13 -7.35
CA GLU A 214 1.51 -4.10 -7.52
C GLU A 214 0.97 -5.46 -7.93
#